data_080c472618b5a9c1c4491434bdd99bbf
#
_entry.id   080c472618b5a9c1c4491434bdd99bbf
#
_cell.length_a   1.000
_cell.length_b   1.000
_cell.length_c   1.000
_cell.angle_alpha   90.00
_cell.angle_beta   90.00
_cell.angle_gamma   90.00
#
_symmetry.space_group_name_H-M   'P 1'
#
loop_
_entity.id
_entity.type
_entity.pdbx_description
1 polymer ?
#
loop_
_entity_poly.entity_id
_entity_poly.type
_entity_poly.pdbx_seq_one_letter_code
_entity_poly.pdbx_strand_id
1 'polypeptide(L)'
;MTRNAMLCVLPAVCVLMAFASPIQRGSAKQLVAHRGASAYAPEHTLEAYRLAMAQKADFVEQDLAVTKDGVLVCIHDLTLDRTTNVEEVFPDRFVEDKTGTSAARRWLVHDFTLAEIKRLDAGSWFDRKFAGERIPTFQEAIDVVRGKAGLYPELKDPAFYRERGVSPGALLAGVLEKNGLVADARTPVIIQSFDETTLRQLAKDLPRVPRVFLVEPVSAARLDSADKLREIATWATGVGPNKAIVEQRPELVTWAHAAGLTVTPWTFRAANTGAYPSVRDEMAKFLYEYGVDALFTDNPDQFPRR
;
A
#
# COMPACT_ATOMS: atom_id res chain seq x y z
N MET A 1 41.59 -54.37 -23.07
CA MET A 1 41.85 -52.96 -22.73
C MET A 1 40.54 -52.20 -22.67
N THR A 2 39.95 -52.14 -21.50
CA THR A 2 38.64 -51.48 -21.24
C THR A 2 38.91 -50.15 -20.57
N ARG A 3 38.57 -49.02 -21.24
CA ARG A 3 38.68 -47.67 -20.68
C ARG A 3 37.42 -47.34 -19.92
N ASN A 4 37.51 -47.26 -18.57
CA ASN A 4 36.44 -46.72 -17.72
C ASN A 4 36.43 -45.19 -17.90
N ALA A 5 35.31 -44.65 -18.38
CA ALA A 5 35.00 -43.22 -18.35
C ALA A 5 34.35 -42.88 -17.04
N MET A 6 35.03 -42.12 -16.21
CA MET A 6 34.56 -41.61 -14.93
C MET A 6 33.72 -40.35 -15.19
N LEU A 7 32.41 -40.46 -15.01
CA LEU A 7 31.48 -39.34 -15.13
C LEU A 7 31.59 -38.49 -13.85
N CYS A 8 32.20 -37.31 -13.92
CA CYS A 8 32.16 -36.32 -12.85
C CYS A 8 30.77 -35.63 -12.85
N VAL A 9 29.94 -35.97 -11.90
CA VAL A 9 28.69 -35.23 -11.62
C VAL A 9 29.07 -34.07 -10.70
N LEU A 10 29.06 -32.85 -11.25
CA LEU A 10 29.18 -31.63 -10.44
C LEU A 10 27.81 -31.35 -9.77
N PRO A 11 27.75 -31.14 -8.45
CA PRO A 11 26.52 -30.73 -7.79
C PRO A 11 26.18 -29.30 -8.21
N ALA A 12 24.99 -29.11 -8.77
CA ALA A 12 24.41 -27.80 -9.00
C ALA A 12 24.11 -27.16 -7.61
N VAL A 13 24.94 -26.24 -7.18
CA VAL A 13 24.67 -25.40 -6.01
C VAL A 13 23.62 -24.39 -6.42
N CYS A 14 22.35 -24.67 -6.09
CA CYS A 14 21.29 -23.67 -6.11
C CYS A 14 21.60 -22.61 -5.04
N VAL A 15 22.22 -21.50 -5.45
CA VAL A 15 22.31 -20.30 -4.62
C VAL A 15 20.92 -19.69 -4.53
N LEU A 16 20.20 -19.98 -3.46
CA LEU A 16 19.01 -19.23 -3.06
C LEU A 16 19.48 -17.80 -2.74
N MET A 17 19.38 -16.90 -3.71
CA MET A 17 19.49 -15.45 -3.45
C MET A 17 18.26 -15.03 -2.64
N ALA A 18 18.41 -14.95 -1.33
CA ALA A 18 17.44 -14.29 -0.46
C ALA A 18 17.46 -12.81 -0.79
N PHE A 19 16.48 -12.33 -1.53
CA PHE A 19 16.28 -10.90 -1.74
C PHE A 19 15.84 -10.29 -0.42
N ALA A 20 16.64 -9.37 0.12
CA ALA A 20 16.29 -8.63 1.31
C ALA A 20 15.07 -7.74 1.03
N SER A 21 14.03 -7.85 1.87
CA SER A 21 12.91 -6.90 1.86
C SER A 21 13.45 -5.50 2.22
N PRO A 22 12.98 -4.42 1.59
CA PRO A 22 13.36 -3.05 1.98
C PRO A 22 12.98 -2.73 3.43
N ILE A 23 11.96 -3.38 3.99
CA ILE A 23 11.71 -3.43 5.43
C ILE A 23 12.35 -4.71 5.95
N GLN A 24 13.46 -4.57 6.68
CA GLN A 24 14.19 -5.71 7.25
C GLN A 24 13.89 -5.85 8.74
N ARG A 25 13.68 -7.10 9.19
CA ARG A 25 13.51 -7.40 10.61
C ARG A 25 14.76 -7.01 11.40
N GLY A 26 14.56 -6.33 12.54
CA GLY A 26 15.67 -5.88 13.38
C GLY A 26 16.42 -4.65 12.86
N SER A 27 16.02 -4.08 11.71
CA SER A 27 16.49 -2.78 11.23
C SER A 27 15.80 -1.62 11.98
N ALA A 28 16.17 -0.38 11.66
CA ALA A 28 15.46 0.80 12.16
C ALA A 28 14.00 0.73 11.78
N LYS A 29 13.10 1.08 12.74
CA LYS A 29 11.65 1.10 12.52
C LYS A 29 11.30 2.11 11.43
N GLN A 30 10.35 1.77 10.55
CA GLN A 30 10.06 2.57 9.37
C GLN A 30 8.68 3.21 9.42
N LEU A 31 8.62 4.42 8.91
CA LEU A 31 7.44 5.26 8.80
C LEU A 31 6.85 5.17 7.41
N VAL A 32 5.60 4.72 7.30
CA VAL A 32 4.79 4.81 6.08
C VAL A 32 3.80 5.95 6.23
N ALA A 33 3.92 7.00 5.41
CA ALA A 33 2.99 8.12 5.39
C ALA A 33 1.71 7.71 4.63
N HIS A 34 0.62 7.49 5.38
CA HIS A 34 -0.66 7.00 4.88
C HIS A 34 -1.34 8.05 4.00
N ARG A 35 -1.42 7.80 2.70
CA ARG A 35 -1.92 8.75 1.67
C ARG A 35 -1.14 10.08 1.66
N GLY A 36 0.15 10.04 2.03
CA GLY A 36 0.96 11.20 2.32
C GLY A 36 0.84 11.69 3.77
N ALA A 37 1.07 12.97 4.02
CA ALA A 37 0.84 13.59 5.33
C ALA A 37 -0.63 14.01 5.47
N SER A 38 -1.54 13.03 5.43
CA SER A 38 -2.98 13.23 5.23
C SER A 38 -3.70 13.89 6.40
N ALA A 39 -3.08 13.99 7.57
CA ALA A 39 -3.60 14.82 8.66
C ALA A 39 -3.43 16.33 8.42
N TYR A 40 -2.59 16.75 7.46
CA TYR A 40 -2.17 18.14 7.27
C TYR A 40 -2.40 18.68 5.86
N ALA A 41 -2.56 17.79 4.89
CA ALA A 41 -2.81 18.11 3.48
C ALA A 41 -3.82 17.10 2.89
N PRO A 42 -4.55 17.45 1.82
CA PRO A 42 -5.55 16.55 1.24
C PRO A 42 -4.90 15.24 0.79
N GLU A 43 -5.48 14.12 1.24
CA GLU A 43 -4.98 12.77 0.94
C GLU A 43 -4.73 12.58 -0.55
N HIS A 44 -3.67 11.84 -0.90
CA HIS A 44 -3.30 11.50 -2.27
C HIS A 44 -3.07 12.69 -3.21
N THR A 45 -2.79 13.88 -2.71
CA THR A 45 -2.28 14.97 -3.53
C THR A 45 -0.76 14.98 -3.56
N LEU A 46 -0.16 15.61 -4.59
CA LEU A 46 1.29 15.77 -4.64
C LEU A 46 1.82 16.62 -3.49
N GLU A 47 1.00 17.55 -2.97
CA GLU A 47 1.33 18.33 -1.79
C GLU A 47 1.42 17.48 -0.53
N ALA A 48 0.46 16.56 -0.30
CA ALA A 48 0.51 15.62 0.82
C ALA A 48 1.78 14.73 0.77
N TYR A 49 2.19 14.33 -0.45
CA TYR A 49 3.41 13.53 -0.63
C TYR A 49 4.68 14.34 -0.36
N ARG A 50 4.77 15.59 -0.85
CA ARG A 50 5.89 16.48 -0.55
C ARG A 50 6.02 16.75 0.95
N LEU A 51 4.91 17.01 1.62
CA LEU A 51 4.88 17.23 3.06
C LEU A 51 5.31 15.99 3.84
N ALA A 52 4.87 14.80 3.45
CA ALA A 52 5.29 13.54 4.07
C ALA A 52 6.82 13.36 4.01
N MET A 53 7.43 13.63 2.85
CA MET A 53 8.89 13.56 2.70
C MET A 53 9.60 14.64 3.51
N ALA A 54 9.07 15.86 3.60
CA ALA A 54 9.60 16.91 4.48
C ALA A 54 9.54 16.52 5.95
N GLN A 55 8.53 15.72 6.35
CA GLN A 55 8.38 15.12 7.68
C GLN A 55 9.15 13.80 7.82
N LYS A 56 10.06 13.49 6.87
CA LYS A 56 10.98 12.36 6.89
C LYS A 56 10.30 10.99 6.82
N ALA A 57 9.22 10.85 6.05
CA ALA A 57 8.64 9.55 5.75
C ALA A 57 9.67 8.65 5.05
N ASP A 58 9.78 7.39 5.50
CA ASP A 58 10.61 6.38 4.86
C ASP A 58 9.93 5.85 3.59
N PHE A 59 8.60 5.74 3.64
CA PHE A 59 7.73 5.42 2.52
C PHE A 59 6.55 6.38 2.45
N VAL A 60 6.12 6.66 1.23
CA VAL A 60 4.84 7.35 0.94
C VAL A 60 3.90 6.31 0.36
N GLU A 61 2.69 6.23 0.89
CA GLU A 61 1.67 5.31 0.39
C GLU A 61 0.82 5.95 -0.71
N GLN A 62 0.36 5.10 -1.64
CA GLN A 62 -0.57 5.43 -2.71
C GLN A 62 -1.65 4.36 -2.81
N ASP A 63 -2.92 4.73 -2.69
CA ASP A 63 -4.06 3.90 -3.09
C ASP A 63 -4.29 4.04 -4.59
N LEU A 64 -4.30 2.94 -5.33
CA LEU A 64 -4.38 2.96 -6.79
C LEU A 64 -5.73 2.47 -7.30
N ALA A 65 -6.44 3.35 -8.00
CA ALA A 65 -7.61 3.04 -8.80
C ALA A 65 -7.30 3.16 -10.30
N VAL A 66 -8.12 2.55 -11.15
CA VAL A 66 -7.92 2.54 -12.61
C VAL A 66 -9.01 3.36 -13.29
N THR A 67 -8.60 4.33 -14.11
CA THR A 67 -9.49 5.14 -14.95
C THR A 67 -10.10 4.34 -16.09
N LYS A 68 -11.10 4.90 -16.78
CA LYS A 68 -11.73 4.32 -17.97
C LYS A 68 -10.75 3.99 -19.10
N ASP A 69 -9.73 4.81 -19.26
CA ASP A 69 -8.68 4.68 -20.27
C ASP A 69 -7.43 3.94 -19.76
N GLY A 70 -7.55 3.22 -18.61
CA GLY A 70 -6.54 2.28 -18.12
C GLY A 70 -5.35 2.92 -17.41
N VAL A 71 -5.49 4.14 -16.89
CA VAL A 71 -4.42 4.82 -16.15
C VAL A 71 -4.58 4.61 -14.66
N LEU A 72 -3.48 4.28 -13.95
CA LEU A 72 -3.45 4.23 -12.48
C LEU A 72 -3.41 5.65 -11.91
N VAL A 73 -4.40 5.98 -11.07
CA VAL A 73 -4.52 7.24 -10.34
C VAL A 73 -4.52 7.01 -8.83
N CYS A 74 -4.03 7.98 -8.06
CA CYS A 74 -3.93 7.89 -6.61
C CYS A 74 -5.22 8.42 -5.97
N ILE A 75 -6.08 7.52 -5.52
CA ILE A 75 -7.32 7.83 -4.81
C ILE A 75 -7.76 6.60 -4.01
N HIS A 76 -8.24 6.81 -2.79
CA HIS A 76 -8.60 5.70 -1.90
C HIS A 76 -9.89 4.98 -2.32
N ASP A 77 -10.95 5.75 -2.59
CA ASP A 77 -12.25 5.17 -2.90
C ASP A 77 -12.34 4.82 -4.39
N LEU A 78 -13.15 3.82 -4.74
CA LEU A 78 -13.48 3.57 -6.14
C LEU A 78 -14.38 4.65 -6.73
N THR A 79 -14.72 5.67 -5.95
CA THR A 79 -15.57 6.80 -6.33
C THR A 79 -14.86 8.14 -6.11
N LEU A 80 -15.31 9.17 -6.81
CA LEU A 80 -14.73 10.51 -6.83
C LEU A 80 -15.40 11.48 -5.85
N ASP A 81 -16.57 11.14 -5.32
CA ASP A 81 -17.48 12.05 -4.63
C ASP A 81 -16.94 12.56 -3.28
N ARG A 82 -16.21 11.75 -2.52
CA ARG A 82 -15.75 12.14 -1.18
C ARG A 82 -14.64 13.20 -1.18
N THR A 83 -13.73 13.12 -2.13
CA THR A 83 -12.50 13.93 -2.12
C THR A 83 -12.34 14.84 -3.33
N THR A 84 -13.41 15.04 -4.11
CA THR A 84 -13.41 15.95 -5.26
C THR A 84 -14.73 16.72 -5.40
N ASN A 85 -14.73 17.70 -6.29
CA ASN A 85 -15.92 18.43 -6.70
C ASN A 85 -16.62 17.79 -7.92
N VAL A 86 -16.58 16.45 -8.06
CA VAL A 86 -17.15 15.75 -9.23
C VAL A 86 -18.62 16.01 -9.42
N GLU A 87 -19.38 16.17 -8.34
CA GLU A 87 -20.82 16.48 -8.38
C GLU A 87 -21.13 17.82 -9.07
N GLU A 88 -20.23 18.79 -8.94
CA GLU A 88 -20.34 20.11 -9.60
C GLU A 88 -19.90 20.04 -11.07
N VAL A 89 -18.82 19.31 -11.36
CA VAL A 89 -18.20 19.28 -12.71
C VAL A 89 -18.95 18.30 -13.64
N PHE A 90 -19.51 17.22 -13.09
CA PHE A 90 -20.20 16.16 -13.83
C PHE A 90 -21.50 15.72 -13.15
N PRO A 91 -22.48 16.61 -12.94
CA PRO A 91 -23.67 16.38 -12.12
C PRO A 91 -24.54 15.19 -12.56
N ASP A 92 -24.52 14.86 -13.86
CA ASP A 92 -25.40 13.84 -14.45
C ASP A 92 -24.66 12.50 -14.73
N ARG A 93 -23.37 12.38 -14.35
CA ARG A 93 -22.55 11.21 -14.65
C ARG A 93 -22.34 10.28 -13.45
N PHE A 94 -23.40 10.04 -12.70
CA PHE A 94 -23.40 9.15 -11.54
C PHE A 94 -24.05 7.80 -11.85
N VAL A 95 -23.75 6.81 -11.01
CA VAL A 95 -24.53 5.58 -10.87
C VAL A 95 -25.32 5.63 -9.57
N GLU A 96 -26.50 5.04 -9.54
CA GLU A 96 -27.27 4.89 -8.31
C GLU A 96 -26.78 3.68 -7.51
N ASP A 97 -26.27 3.93 -6.32
CA ASP A 97 -25.96 2.88 -5.34
C ASP A 97 -27.23 2.62 -4.51
N LYS A 98 -27.77 1.41 -4.63
CA LYS A 98 -28.98 0.95 -3.93
C LYS A 98 -28.68 -0.05 -2.82
N THR A 99 -27.41 -0.20 -2.44
CA THR A 99 -27.00 -1.19 -1.41
C THR A 99 -27.31 -0.74 0.02
N GLY A 100 -27.55 0.56 0.24
CA GLY A 100 -27.89 1.15 1.53
C GLY A 100 -29.42 1.33 1.74
N THR A 101 -29.77 1.94 2.85
CA THR A 101 -31.18 2.28 3.21
C THR A 101 -31.78 3.41 2.36
N SER A 102 -30.96 4.17 1.65
CA SER A 102 -31.34 5.21 0.68
C SER A 102 -30.44 5.13 -0.54
N ALA A 103 -31.00 5.42 -1.72
CA ALA A 103 -30.21 5.52 -2.94
C ALA A 103 -29.18 6.66 -2.81
N ALA A 104 -27.90 6.34 -3.06
CA ALA A 104 -26.83 7.32 -3.09
C ALA A 104 -26.29 7.46 -4.51
N ARG A 105 -25.92 8.69 -4.91
CA ARG A 105 -25.23 8.94 -6.18
C ARG A 105 -23.74 8.66 -5.99
N ARG A 106 -23.13 7.93 -6.94
CA ARG A 106 -21.72 7.59 -6.94
C ARG A 106 -21.09 7.88 -8.30
N TRP A 107 -19.93 8.48 -8.30
CA TRP A 107 -19.13 8.76 -9.50
C TRP A 107 -17.93 7.81 -9.51
N LEU A 108 -18.08 6.66 -10.19
CA LEU A 108 -17.03 5.64 -10.21
C LEU A 108 -15.81 6.14 -10.97
N VAL A 109 -14.61 6.01 -10.40
CA VAL A 109 -13.33 6.37 -11.04
C VAL A 109 -13.22 5.73 -12.44
N HIS A 110 -13.63 4.46 -12.56
CA HIS A 110 -13.53 3.70 -13.80
C HIS A 110 -14.45 4.19 -14.94
N ASP A 111 -15.42 5.03 -14.64
CA ASP A 111 -16.30 5.62 -15.67
C ASP A 111 -15.73 6.91 -16.29
N PHE A 112 -14.63 7.43 -15.76
CA PHE A 112 -14.00 8.67 -16.19
C PHE A 112 -12.61 8.41 -16.78
N THR A 113 -12.31 9.10 -17.89
CA THR A 113 -10.96 9.15 -18.47
C THR A 113 -10.03 10.00 -17.59
N LEU A 114 -8.71 9.79 -17.73
CA LEU A 114 -7.73 10.64 -17.04
C LEU A 114 -7.95 12.13 -17.32
N ALA A 115 -8.25 12.49 -18.57
CA ALA A 115 -8.48 13.90 -18.94
C ALA A 115 -9.67 14.51 -18.20
N GLU A 116 -10.74 13.74 -17.94
CA GLU A 116 -11.89 14.18 -17.16
C GLU A 116 -11.54 14.30 -15.67
N ILE A 117 -10.84 13.30 -15.10
CA ILE A 117 -10.40 13.29 -13.70
C ILE A 117 -9.48 14.50 -13.42
N LYS A 118 -8.60 14.85 -14.34
CA LYS A 118 -7.70 16.01 -14.19
C LYS A 118 -8.41 17.38 -14.18
N ARG A 119 -9.70 17.43 -14.46
CA ARG A 119 -10.51 18.67 -14.31
C ARG A 119 -10.98 18.89 -12.88
N LEU A 120 -11.01 17.84 -12.05
CA LEU A 120 -11.56 17.89 -10.70
C LEU A 120 -10.63 18.60 -9.72
N ASP A 121 -11.21 19.34 -8.79
CA ASP A 121 -10.50 19.85 -7.61
C ASP A 121 -10.50 18.75 -6.54
N ALA A 122 -9.31 18.36 -6.11
CA ALA A 122 -9.09 17.33 -5.08
C ALA A 122 -8.53 17.91 -3.77
N GLY A 123 -8.50 19.24 -3.63
CA GLY A 123 -7.92 19.91 -2.46
C GLY A 123 -8.91 20.68 -1.60
N SER A 124 -9.87 21.37 -2.24
CA SER A 124 -10.80 22.28 -1.55
C SER A 124 -11.69 21.61 -0.50
N TRP A 125 -11.96 20.32 -0.61
CA TRP A 125 -12.75 19.56 0.38
C TRP A 125 -12.05 19.49 1.74
N PHE A 126 -10.71 19.50 1.73
CA PHE A 126 -9.89 19.46 2.94
C PHE A 126 -9.73 20.87 3.55
N ASP A 127 -9.26 21.82 2.76
CA ASP A 127 -9.13 23.24 3.11
C ASP A 127 -9.02 24.08 1.82
N ARG A 128 -9.66 25.25 1.78
CA ARG A 128 -9.63 26.18 0.63
C ARG A 128 -8.22 26.59 0.18
N LYS A 129 -7.22 26.56 1.08
CA LYS A 129 -5.83 26.86 0.72
C LYS A 129 -5.22 25.85 -0.27
N PHE A 130 -5.82 24.66 -0.38
CA PHE A 130 -5.42 23.62 -1.32
C PHE A 130 -6.28 23.59 -2.59
N ALA A 131 -7.09 24.64 -2.82
CA ALA A 131 -7.89 24.72 -4.03
C ALA A 131 -7.01 24.59 -5.29
N GLY A 132 -7.46 23.75 -6.23
CA GLY A 132 -6.72 23.48 -7.46
C GLY A 132 -5.77 22.28 -7.40
N GLU A 133 -5.54 21.65 -6.23
CA GLU A 133 -4.89 20.33 -6.18
C GLU A 133 -5.66 19.32 -7.04
N ARG A 134 -4.93 18.39 -7.65
CA ARG A 134 -5.47 17.39 -8.57
C ARG A 134 -5.20 16.00 -8.09
N ILE A 135 -6.05 15.04 -8.49
CA ILE A 135 -5.75 13.61 -8.34
C ILE A 135 -4.52 13.30 -9.19
N PRO A 136 -3.39 12.84 -8.61
CA PRO A 136 -2.22 12.48 -9.38
C PRO A 136 -2.38 11.11 -10.04
N THR A 137 -1.73 10.93 -11.18
CA THR A 137 -1.42 9.60 -11.68
C THR A 137 -0.35 8.94 -10.80
N PHE A 138 -0.25 7.62 -10.84
CA PHE A 138 0.85 6.93 -10.15
C PHE A 138 2.22 7.34 -10.73
N GLN A 139 2.30 7.68 -12.04
CA GLN A 139 3.52 8.21 -12.63
C GLN A 139 3.94 9.55 -11.99
N GLU A 140 3.01 10.49 -11.80
CA GLU A 140 3.30 11.77 -11.13
C GLU A 140 3.73 11.56 -9.67
N ALA A 141 3.13 10.58 -8.97
CA ALA A 141 3.56 10.20 -7.62
C ALA A 141 5.01 9.65 -7.63
N ILE A 142 5.33 8.76 -8.57
CA ILE A 142 6.70 8.24 -8.77
C ILE A 142 7.68 9.39 -8.98
N ASP A 143 7.38 10.33 -9.87
CA ASP A 143 8.27 11.44 -10.23
C ASP A 143 8.59 12.35 -9.03
N VAL A 144 7.61 12.55 -8.13
CA VAL A 144 7.80 13.37 -6.92
C VAL A 144 8.58 12.63 -5.84
N VAL A 145 8.34 11.31 -5.64
CA VAL A 145 8.90 10.50 -4.53
C VAL A 145 10.27 9.94 -4.87
N ARG A 146 10.57 9.69 -6.15
CA ARG A 146 11.78 9.04 -6.64
C ARG A 146 13.06 9.61 -6.02
N GLY A 147 13.88 8.73 -5.43
CA GLY A 147 15.15 9.07 -4.80
C GLY A 147 15.05 9.81 -3.46
N LYS A 148 13.85 10.04 -2.92
CA LYS A 148 13.60 10.76 -1.66
C LYS A 148 12.97 9.89 -0.60
N ALA A 149 12.07 8.97 -1.01
CA ALA A 149 11.42 7.98 -0.16
C ALA A 149 11.10 6.72 -0.96
N GLY A 150 10.64 5.67 -0.30
CA GLY A 150 10.04 4.50 -0.94
C GLY A 150 8.59 4.74 -1.35
N LEU A 151 8.07 3.89 -2.24
CA LEU A 151 6.69 3.85 -2.68
C LEU A 151 6.00 2.64 -2.04
N TYR A 152 4.76 2.83 -1.58
CA TYR A 152 3.98 1.75 -0.95
C TYR A 152 2.58 1.64 -1.59
N PRO A 153 2.48 1.30 -2.90
CA PRO A 153 1.21 1.28 -3.61
C PRO A 153 0.28 0.16 -3.14
N GLU A 154 -0.98 0.52 -2.84
CA GLU A 154 -2.09 -0.41 -2.64
C GLU A 154 -2.90 -0.55 -3.94
N LEU A 155 -3.19 -1.77 -4.35
CA LEU A 155 -4.18 -2.03 -5.38
C LEU A 155 -5.56 -2.13 -4.75
N LYS A 156 -6.40 -1.12 -5.02
CA LYS A 156 -7.76 -1.02 -4.49
C LYS A 156 -8.71 -1.95 -5.25
N ASP A 157 -9.37 -2.80 -4.51
CA ASP A 157 -10.44 -3.70 -4.98
C ASP A 157 -10.19 -4.33 -6.37
N PRO A 158 -9.09 -5.10 -6.55
CA PRO A 158 -8.77 -5.69 -7.85
C PRO A 158 -9.87 -6.59 -8.40
N ALA A 159 -10.74 -7.14 -7.54
CA ALA A 159 -11.88 -7.96 -7.95
C ALA A 159 -12.86 -7.17 -8.80
N PHE A 160 -13.20 -5.94 -8.39
CA PHE A 160 -14.06 -5.03 -9.15
C PHE A 160 -13.56 -4.81 -10.59
N TYR A 161 -12.26 -4.66 -10.76
CA TYR A 161 -11.63 -4.44 -12.07
C TYR A 161 -11.54 -5.72 -12.90
N ARG A 162 -11.25 -6.88 -12.27
CA ARG A 162 -11.23 -8.17 -12.98
C ARG A 162 -12.57 -8.51 -13.61
N GLU A 163 -13.68 -8.25 -12.94
CA GLU A 163 -15.04 -8.41 -13.49
C GLU A 163 -15.28 -7.55 -14.74
N ARG A 164 -14.50 -6.49 -14.92
CA ARG A 164 -14.53 -5.56 -16.05
C ARG A 164 -13.42 -5.82 -17.09
N GLY A 165 -12.72 -6.95 -16.97
CA GLY A 165 -11.65 -7.33 -17.88
C GLY A 165 -10.35 -6.52 -17.72
N VAL A 166 -10.19 -5.80 -16.61
CA VAL A 166 -8.99 -5.00 -16.32
C VAL A 166 -8.16 -5.68 -15.24
N SER A 167 -6.84 -5.70 -15.40
CA SER A 167 -5.89 -6.22 -14.41
C SER A 167 -5.06 -5.07 -13.80
N PRO A 168 -5.44 -4.54 -12.62
CA PRO A 168 -4.64 -3.50 -11.96
C PRO A 168 -3.21 -3.96 -11.63
N GLY A 169 -3.04 -5.25 -11.31
CA GLY A 169 -1.72 -5.83 -11.06
C GLY A 169 -0.80 -5.78 -12.29
N ALA A 170 -1.31 -6.11 -13.48
CA ALA A 170 -0.54 -6.02 -14.72
C ALA A 170 -0.21 -4.56 -15.10
N LEU A 171 -1.15 -3.63 -14.88
CA LEU A 171 -0.90 -2.20 -15.09
C LEU A 171 0.20 -1.70 -14.15
N LEU A 172 0.16 -2.06 -12.86
CA LEU A 172 1.18 -1.70 -11.88
C LEU A 172 2.54 -2.28 -12.27
N ALA A 173 2.60 -3.55 -12.65
CA ALA A 173 3.84 -4.20 -13.08
C ALA A 173 4.47 -3.46 -14.26
N GLY A 174 3.69 -3.13 -15.29
CA GLY A 174 4.16 -2.38 -16.45
C GLY A 174 4.69 -0.97 -16.10
N VAL A 175 4.03 -0.27 -15.16
CA VAL A 175 4.52 1.04 -14.68
C VAL A 175 5.84 0.89 -13.92
N LEU A 176 5.97 -0.10 -13.03
CA LEU A 176 7.20 -0.33 -12.26
C LEU A 176 8.38 -0.71 -13.17
N GLU A 177 8.16 -1.60 -14.14
CA GLU A 177 9.16 -2.02 -15.12
C GLU A 177 9.63 -0.85 -15.98
N LYS A 178 8.68 -0.10 -16.57
CA LYS A 178 8.96 1.10 -17.38
C LYS A 178 9.80 2.13 -16.63
N ASN A 179 9.60 2.24 -15.32
CA ASN A 179 10.32 3.17 -14.47
C ASN A 179 11.62 2.60 -13.87
N GLY A 180 11.96 1.32 -14.12
CA GLY A 180 13.14 0.67 -13.55
C GLY A 180 13.06 0.45 -12.05
N LEU A 181 11.84 0.41 -11.46
CA LEU A 181 11.61 0.35 -10.02
C LEU A 181 11.57 -1.07 -9.44
N VAL A 182 11.60 -2.11 -10.27
CA VAL A 182 11.53 -3.51 -9.81
C VAL A 182 12.71 -3.89 -8.90
N ALA A 183 13.82 -3.14 -8.94
CA ALA A 183 15.03 -3.38 -8.15
C ALA A 183 15.79 -2.10 -7.80
N ASP A 184 15.15 -0.94 -7.81
CA ASP A 184 15.82 0.32 -7.45
C ASP A 184 15.92 0.47 -5.92
N ALA A 185 17.14 0.31 -5.38
CA ALA A 185 17.39 0.45 -3.94
C ALA A 185 17.21 1.90 -3.42
N ARG A 186 17.25 2.90 -4.30
CA ARG A 186 17.10 4.33 -3.93
C ARG A 186 15.62 4.74 -3.83
N THR A 187 14.73 3.98 -4.48
CA THR A 187 13.29 4.16 -4.43
C THR A 187 12.67 2.77 -4.26
N PRO A 188 12.80 2.15 -3.07
CA PRO A 188 12.24 0.84 -2.84
C PRO A 188 10.72 0.86 -2.99
N VAL A 189 10.17 -0.23 -3.53
CA VAL A 189 8.72 -0.40 -3.71
C VAL A 189 8.25 -1.58 -2.88
N ILE A 190 7.12 -1.41 -2.18
CA ILE A 190 6.40 -2.48 -1.48
C ILE A 190 4.96 -2.42 -1.96
N ILE A 191 4.47 -3.47 -2.60
CA ILE A 191 3.07 -3.56 -3.05
C ILE A 191 2.20 -4.10 -1.94
N GLN A 192 0.99 -3.57 -1.79
CA GLN A 192 0.01 -4.10 -0.83
C GLN A 192 -1.37 -4.28 -1.46
N SER A 193 -2.16 -5.18 -0.91
CA SER A 193 -3.57 -5.37 -1.25
C SER A 193 -4.28 -6.26 -0.23
N PHE A 194 -5.60 -6.11 -0.13
CA PHE A 194 -6.48 -7.08 0.55
C PHE A 194 -6.78 -8.30 -0.33
N ASP A 195 -6.51 -8.25 -1.64
CA ASP A 195 -6.81 -9.31 -2.59
C ASP A 195 -5.65 -10.30 -2.72
N GLU A 196 -5.79 -11.45 -2.08
CA GLU A 196 -4.80 -12.54 -2.13
C GLU A 196 -4.52 -13.01 -3.56
N THR A 197 -5.56 -13.08 -4.41
CA THR A 197 -5.42 -13.56 -5.80
C THR A 197 -4.43 -12.68 -6.57
N THR A 198 -4.56 -11.37 -6.45
CA THR A 198 -3.65 -10.42 -7.10
C THR A 198 -2.24 -10.51 -6.54
N LEU A 199 -2.08 -10.62 -5.20
CA LEU A 199 -0.75 -10.74 -4.59
C LEU A 199 -0.04 -12.04 -5.01
N ARG A 200 -0.76 -13.16 -5.10
CA ARG A 200 -0.21 -14.45 -5.59
C ARG A 200 0.21 -14.36 -7.07
N GLN A 201 -0.53 -13.60 -7.89
CA GLN A 201 -0.13 -13.36 -9.28
C GLN A 201 1.12 -12.49 -9.34
N LEU A 202 1.16 -11.38 -8.58
CA LEU A 202 2.33 -10.50 -8.51
C LEU A 202 3.56 -11.19 -7.93
N ALA A 203 3.40 -12.24 -7.12
CA ALA A 203 4.52 -13.06 -6.66
C ALA A 203 5.23 -13.77 -7.81
N LYS A 204 4.52 -14.09 -8.90
CA LYS A 204 5.06 -14.71 -10.12
C LYS A 204 5.61 -13.65 -11.07
N ASP A 205 4.86 -12.56 -11.27
CA ASP A 205 5.18 -11.53 -12.27
C ASP A 205 6.35 -10.63 -11.80
N LEU A 206 6.36 -10.27 -10.50
CA LEU A 206 7.35 -9.40 -9.88
C LEU A 206 7.99 -10.06 -8.64
N PRO A 207 8.71 -11.19 -8.79
CA PRO A 207 9.19 -11.99 -7.66
C PRO A 207 10.16 -11.22 -6.73
N ARG A 208 10.80 -10.17 -7.24
CA ARG A 208 11.76 -9.35 -6.49
C ARG A 208 11.12 -8.18 -5.74
N VAL A 209 9.86 -7.81 -6.05
CA VAL A 209 9.16 -6.71 -5.38
C VAL A 209 8.44 -7.26 -4.14
N PRO A 210 8.72 -6.75 -2.94
CA PRO A 210 8.00 -7.14 -1.72
C PRO A 210 6.50 -6.90 -1.81
N ARG A 211 5.74 -7.80 -1.16
CA ARG A 211 4.27 -7.79 -1.16
C ARG A 211 3.75 -7.97 0.25
N VAL A 212 2.81 -7.12 0.64
CA VAL A 212 2.16 -7.14 1.95
C VAL A 212 0.68 -7.47 1.80
N PHE A 213 0.23 -8.49 2.53
CA PHE A 213 -1.17 -8.86 2.60
C PHE A 213 -1.88 -8.06 3.69
N LEU A 214 -2.83 -7.21 3.29
CA LEU A 214 -3.64 -6.40 4.20
C LEU A 214 -4.77 -7.24 4.79
N VAL A 215 -5.03 -7.06 6.10
CA VAL A 215 -6.06 -7.81 6.81
C VAL A 215 -6.89 -6.89 7.69
N GLU A 216 -8.21 -6.86 7.42
CA GLU A 216 -9.21 -6.16 8.22
C GLU A 216 -9.65 -6.98 9.44
N PRO A 217 -10.26 -6.34 10.46
CA PRO A 217 -10.77 -7.03 11.65
C PRO A 217 -11.75 -8.18 11.33
N VAL A 218 -12.62 -8.01 10.32
CA VAL A 218 -13.56 -9.06 9.88
C VAL A 218 -12.85 -10.31 9.36
N SER A 219 -11.63 -10.16 8.88
CA SER A 219 -10.78 -11.23 8.34
C SER A 219 -9.64 -11.65 9.29
N ALA A 220 -9.65 -11.21 10.55
CA ALA A 220 -8.58 -11.45 11.52
C ALA A 220 -8.21 -12.93 11.71
N ALA A 221 -9.16 -13.84 11.45
CA ALA A 221 -8.93 -15.28 11.43
C ALA A 221 -7.87 -15.74 10.42
N ARG A 222 -7.51 -14.90 9.44
CA ARG A 222 -6.41 -15.17 8.49
C ARG A 222 -5.03 -15.16 9.17
N LEU A 223 -4.91 -14.51 10.33
CA LEU A 223 -3.66 -14.31 11.07
C LEU A 223 -3.68 -14.93 12.47
N ASP A 224 -4.57 -15.87 12.76
CA ASP A 224 -4.83 -16.38 14.11
C ASP A 224 -3.90 -17.53 14.56
N SER A 225 -2.99 -17.98 13.70
CA SER A 225 -2.03 -19.05 14.02
C SER A 225 -0.72 -18.94 13.23
N ALA A 226 0.34 -19.52 13.79
CA ALA A 226 1.64 -19.60 13.12
C ALA A 226 1.58 -20.37 11.79
N ASP A 227 0.70 -21.38 11.67
CA ASP A 227 0.54 -22.15 10.43
C ASP A 227 0.01 -21.29 9.28
N LYS A 228 -1.00 -20.45 9.55
CA LYS A 228 -1.54 -19.53 8.56
C LYS A 228 -0.50 -18.49 8.10
N LEU A 229 0.33 -18.01 9.02
CA LEU A 229 1.41 -17.08 8.66
C LEU A 229 2.50 -17.77 7.83
N ARG A 230 2.83 -19.04 8.10
CA ARG A 230 3.73 -19.82 7.24
C ARG A 230 3.15 -20.03 5.82
N GLU A 231 1.83 -20.26 5.73
CA GLU A 231 1.17 -20.32 4.42
C GLU A 231 1.25 -18.99 3.67
N ILE A 232 0.93 -17.87 4.32
CA ILE A 232 1.04 -16.52 3.72
C ILE A 232 2.47 -16.23 3.27
N ALA A 233 3.49 -16.66 4.01
CA ALA A 233 4.90 -16.47 3.67
C ALA A 233 5.32 -17.15 2.36
N THR A 234 4.51 -18.08 1.82
CA THR A 234 4.81 -18.71 0.52
C THR A 234 4.56 -17.76 -0.67
N TRP A 235 3.81 -16.68 -0.49
CA TRP A 235 3.43 -15.74 -1.56
C TRP A 235 3.51 -14.26 -1.18
N ALA A 236 3.58 -13.91 0.09
CA ALA A 236 3.79 -12.55 0.59
C ALA A 236 5.11 -12.44 1.35
N THR A 237 5.62 -11.22 1.50
CA THR A 237 6.84 -10.90 2.27
C THR A 237 6.51 -10.21 3.59
N GLY A 238 5.26 -9.83 3.80
CA GLY A 238 4.77 -9.20 5.01
C GLY A 238 3.26 -9.26 5.12
N VAL A 239 2.76 -8.91 6.30
CA VAL A 239 1.34 -8.70 6.60
C VAL A 239 1.10 -7.30 7.12
N GLY A 240 -0.03 -6.70 6.68
CA GLY A 240 -0.50 -5.40 7.12
C GLY A 240 -1.84 -5.55 7.87
N PRO A 241 -1.83 -5.97 9.14
CA PRO A 241 -3.05 -6.08 9.91
C PRO A 241 -3.58 -4.70 10.32
N ASN A 242 -4.92 -4.59 10.43
CA ASN A 242 -5.47 -3.49 11.21
C ASN A 242 -4.87 -3.49 12.62
N LYS A 243 -4.54 -2.33 13.17
CA LYS A 243 -3.86 -2.20 14.48
C LYS A 243 -4.60 -2.92 15.61
N ALA A 244 -5.95 -2.95 15.57
CA ALA A 244 -6.74 -3.65 16.58
C ALA A 244 -6.47 -5.17 16.62
N ILE A 245 -6.09 -5.79 15.49
CA ILE A 245 -5.73 -7.22 15.45
C ILE A 245 -4.43 -7.46 16.22
N VAL A 246 -3.42 -6.58 16.03
CA VAL A 246 -2.14 -6.67 16.74
C VAL A 246 -2.34 -6.41 18.25
N GLU A 247 -3.16 -5.43 18.60
CA GLU A 247 -3.44 -5.09 20.00
C GLU A 247 -4.15 -6.23 20.73
N GLN A 248 -5.11 -6.90 20.07
CA GLN A 248 -5.81 -8.05 20.63
C GLN A 248 -4.94 -9.31 20.68
N ARG A 249 -3.94 -9.44 19.80
CA ARG A 249 -3.08 -10.62 19.65
C ARG A 249 -1.64 -10.23 19.32
N PRO A 250 -0.88 -9.69 20.31
CA PRO A 250 0.50 -9.25 20.05
C PRO A 250 1.45 -10.37 19.61
N GLU A 251 1.18 -11.62 20.01
CA GLU A 251 1.96 -12.82 19.60
C GLU A 251 1.96 -13.05 18.08
N LEU A 252 1.00 -12.49 17.34
CA LEU A 252 0.98 -12.45 15.88
C LEU A 252 2.31 -11.95 15.31
N VAL A 253 2.93 -10.92 15.92
CA VAL A 253 4.20 -10.36 15.45
C VAL A 253 5.32 -11.40 15.54
N THR A 254 5.39 -12.14 16.65
CA THR A 254 6.36 -13.22 16.83
C THR A 254 6.16 -14.34 15.80
N TRP A 255 4.92 -14.75 15.55
CA TRP A 255 4.61 -15.79 14.55
C TRP A 255 4.94 -15.34 13.14
N ALA A 256 4.64 -14.07 12.78
CA ALA A 256 4.97 -13.50 11.48
C ALA A 256 6.49 -13.46 11.27
N HIS A 257 7.23 -13.00 12.27
CA HIS A 257 8.68 -12.98 12.24
C HIS A 257 9.30 -14.39 12.12
N ALA A 258 8.76 -15.36 12.82
CA ALA A 258 9.19 -16.77 12.70
C ALA A 258 8.94 -17.35 11.30
N ALA A 259 7.87 -16.90 10.62
CA ALA A 259 7.55 -17.27 9.25
C ALA A 259 8.33 -16.48 8.18
N GLY A 260 9.13 -15.47 8.56
CA GLY A 260 9.87 -14.66 7.60
C GLY A 260 9.14 -13.41 7.11
N LEU A 261 7.96 -13.11 7.65
CA LEU A 261 7.13 -11.96 7.29
C LEU A 261 7.48 -10.72 8.10
N THR A 262 7.40 -9.54 7.48
CA THR A 262 7.33 -8.25 8.19
C THR A 262 5.91 -7.94 8.62
N VAL A 263 5.76 -7.08 9.65
CA VAL A 263 4.46 -6.65 10.17
C VAL A 263 4.35 -5.13 10.12
N THR A 264 3.38 -4.62 9.35
CA THR A 264 3.16 -3.18 9.16
C THR A 264 1.69 -2.83 9.40
N PRO A 265 1.27 -2.59 10.66
CA PRO A 265 -0.11 -2.29 10.99
C PRO A 265 -0.56 -0.90 10.53
N TRP A 266 -1.88 -0.73 10.36
CA TRP A 266 -2.57 0.48 9.92
C TRP A 266 -3.83 0.74 10.73
N THR A 267 -4.33 1.95 10.86
CA THR A 267 -3.75 3.27 10.60
C THR A 267 -3.70 4.03 11.92
N PHE A 268 -2.57 4.67 12.18
CA PHE A 268 -2.36 5.48 13.38
C PHE A 268 -2.70 6.95 13.09
N ARG A 269 -3.54 7.56 13.93
CA ARG A 269 -4.11 8.90 13.69
C ARG A 269 -4.21 9.67 14.99
N ALA A 270 -3.72 10.91 15.00
CA ALA A 270 -3.88 11.79 16.18
C ALA A 270 -5.36 12.08 16.50
N ALA A 271 -6.23 12.05 15.50
CA ALA A 271 -7.67 12.22 15.68
C ALA A 271 -8.37 11.02 16.36
N ASN A 272 -7.70 9.86 16.46
CA ASN A 272 -8.26 8.65 17.09
C ASN A 272 -7.15 7.77 17.64
N THR A 273 -6.74 8.01 18.87
CA THR A 273 -5.69 7.27 19.59
C THR A 273 -6.24 6.19 20.53
N GLY A 274 -7.56 5.99 20.58
CA GLY A 274 -8.17 5.06 21.52
C GLY A 274 -7.85 5.41 22.98
N ALA A 275 -7.24 4.47 23.69
CA ALA A 275 -6.87 4.63 25.11
C ALA A 275 -5.48 5.28 25.32
N TYR A 276 -4.75 5.60 24.25
CA TYR A 276 -3.39 6.16 24.35
C TYR A 276 -3.41 7.68 24.53
N PRO A 277 -2.47 8.25 25.34
CA PRO A 277 -2.38 9.69 25.56
C PRO A 277 -2.13 10.50 24.28
N SER A 278 -1.41 9.92 23.32
CA SER A 278 -1.12 10.52 22.02
C SER A 278 -0.91 9.46 20.95
N VAL A 279 -0.98 9.86 19.67
CA VAL A 279 -0.63 8.97 18.55
C VAL A 279 0.84 8.55 18.60
N ARG A 280 1.72 9.40 19.14
CA ARG A 280 3.13 9.09 19.35
C ARG A 280 3.32 7.94 20.35
N ASP A 281 2.58 7.97 21.47
CA ASP A 281 2.62 6.92 22.49
C ASP A 281 2.03 5.61 21.95
N GLU A 282 0.93 5.68 21.20
CA GLU A 282 0.36 4.54 20.51
C GLU A 282 1.38 3.90 19.55
N MET A 283 1.97 4.68 18.65
CA MET A 283 3.00 4.20 17.72
C MET A 283 4.22 3.62 18.44
N ALA A 284 4.67 4.25 19.54
CA ALA A 284 5.81 3.77 20.33
C ALA A 284 5.53 2.39 20.94
N LYS A 285 4.32 2.16 21.44
CA LYS A 285 3.86 0.86 21.96
C LYS A 285 3.98 -0.24 20.89
N PHE A 286 3.43 0.01 19.71
CA PHE A 286 3.46 -0.96 18.61
C PHE A 286 4.88 -1.25 18.11
N LEU A 287 5.70 -0.22 17.92
CA LEU A 287 7.05 -0.36 17.38
C LEU A 287 8.02 -1.02 18.37
N TYR A 288 7.94 -0.67 19.65
CA TYR A 288 8.99 -1.00 20.62
C TYR A 288 8.58 -2.01 21.67
N GLU A 289 7.28 -2.22 21.90
CA GLU A 289 6.82 -3.28 22.79
C GLU A 289 6.23 -4.46 22.04
N TYR A 290 5.33 -4.24 21.04
CA TYR A 290 4.85 -5.33 20.22
C TYR A 290 5.86 -5.75 19.14
N GLY A 291 6.81 -4.88 18.77
CA GLY A 291 7.94 -5.19 17.91
C GLY A 291 7.65 -5.10 16.40
N VAL A 292 6.55 -4.47 15.96
CA VAL A 292 6.23 -4.33 14.54
C VAL A 292 7.35 -3.60 13.78
N ASP A 293 7.50 -3.85 12.48
CA ASP A 293 8.65 -3.39 11.68
C ASP A 293 8.47 -1.97 11.15
N ALA A 294 7.25 -1.65 10.77
CA ALA A 294 6.83 -0.34 10.27
C ALA A 294 5.38 -0.09 10.67
N LEU A 295 4.85 1.11 10.41
CA LEU A 295 3.43 1.40 10.58
C LEU A 295 2.96 2.54 9.66
N PHE A 296 1.65 2.54 9.36
CA PHE A 296 1.00 3.60 8.59
C PHE A 296 0.45 4.68 9.51
N THR A 297 0.78 5.95 9.26
CA THR A 297 0.22 7.07 10.01
C THR A 297 -0.17 8.24 9.13
N ASP A 298 -1.27 8.93 9.50
CA ASP A 298 -1.67 10.20 8.92
C ASP A 298 -0.79 11.37 9.42
N ASN A 299 -0.03 11.15 10.51
CA ASN A 299 0.78 12.14 11.21
C ASN A 299 2.30 11.80 11.17
N PRO A 300 2.99 11.91 10.02
CA PRO A 300 4.39 11.51 9.89
C PRO A 300 5.35 12.20 10.85
N ASP A 301 5.09 13.48 11.18
CA ASP A 301 5.89 14.28 12.13
C ASP A 301 5.86 13.76 13.57
N GLN A 302 4.84 12.95 13.93
CA GLN A 302 4.67 12.35 15.26
C GLN A 302 5.37 11.00 15.41
N PHE A 303 6.01 10.48 14.36
CA PHE A 303 6.65 9.17 14.40
C PHE A 303 7.77 9.12 15.47
N PRO A 304 7.75 8.14 16.41
CA PRO A 304 8.70 8.09 17.51
C PRO A 304 10.05 7.48 17.08
N ARG A 305 10.89 8.25 16.41
CA ARG A 305 12.27 7.82 16.08
C ARG A 305 13.12 7.70 17.34
N ARG A 306 13.88 6.62 17.46
CA ARG A 306 14.89 6.37 18.50
C ARG A 306 16.28 6.32 17.88
#